data_7367805835d6cf179374cf60c66b0e6e
#
_entry.id   7367805835d6cf179374cf60c66b0e6e
#
_cell.length_a   1.000
_cell.length_b   1.000
_cell.length_c   1.000
_cell.angle_alpha   90.00
_cell.angle_beta   90.00
_cell.angle_gamma   90.00
#
_symmetry.space_group_name_H-M   'P 1'
#
loop_
_entity.id
_entity.type
_entity.pdbx_description
1 polymer ?
#
loop_
_entity_poly.entity_id
_entity_poly.type
_entity_poly.pdbx_seq_one_letter_code
_entity_poly.pdbx_strand_id
1 'polypeptide(L)' 'GETGDRVVMFSLTPAETRVAILLARGLSLAEVSQVQNISPHTARAQLKSIFAKTGVSRQAELVRMIIKSVASLA' A
#
# COMPACT_ATOMS: atom_id res chain seq x y z
N GLY A 1 -3.12 1.00 20.56
CA GLY A 1 -2.56 2.27 20.62
C GLY A 1 -1.79 2.65 19.38
N GLU A 2 -0.82 3.44 19.61
CA GLU A 2 -0.05 3.99 18.51
C GLU A 2 0.63 2.93 17.66
N THR A 3 1.07 1.87 18.30
CA THR A 3 1.73 0.79 17.57
C THR A 3 0.78 0.18 16.55
N GLY A 4 -0.46 -0.09 16.97
CA GLY A 4 -1.45 -0.64 16.07
C GLY A 4 -1.74 0.32 14.93
N ASP A 5 -1.82 1.60 15.25
CA ASP A 5 -2.09 2.61 14.24
C ASP A 5 -0.98 2.64 13.19
N ARG A 6 0.26 2.51 13.63
CA ARG A 6 1.37 2.51 12.69
C ARG A 6 1.35 1.29 11.79
N VAL A 7 0.98 0.15 12.34
CA VAL A 7 0.89 -1.08 11.54
C VAL A 7 -0.22 -0.96 10.51
N VAL A 8 -1.37 -0.45 10.93
CA VAL A 8 -2.49 -0.26 10.02
C VAL A 8 -2.24 0.89 9.08
N MET A 9 -1.50 1.86 9.56
CA MET A 9 -1.01 2.94 8.74
C MET A 9 -2.12 3.64 7.95
N PHE A 10 -2.47 4.85 8.37
CA PHE A 10 -3.43 5.68 7.65
C PHE A 10 -4.79 5.00 7.45
N SER A 11 -5.13 4.06 8.32
CA SER A 11 -6.42 3.37 8.28
C SER A 11 -6.63 2.56 7.01
N LEU A 12 -5.55 2.03 6.45
CA LEU A 12 -5.67 1.15 5.29
C LEU A 12 -6.35 -0.15 5.69
N THR A 13 -7.19 -0.66 4.79
CA THR A 13 -7.77 -1.99 5.00
C THR A 13 -6.66 -3.05 4.85
N PRO A 14 -6.90 -4.28 5.32
CA PRO A 14 -5.92 -5.34 5.10
C PRO A 14 -5.59 -5.55 3.63
N ALA A 15 -6.58 -5.46 2.75
CA ALA A 15 -6.34 -5.60 1.31
C ALA A 15 -5.46 -4.46 0.78
N GLU A 16 -5.75 -3.24 1.20
CA GLU A 16 -4.97 -2.09 0.79
C GLU A 16 -3.54 -2.18 1.31
N THR A 17 -3.39 -2.65 2.54
CA THR A 17 -2.08 -2.82 3.13
C THR A 17 -1.24 -3.81 2.31
N ARG A 18 -1.86 -4.92 1.88
CA ARG A 18 -1.15 -5.90 1.07
C ARG A 18 -0.72 -5.32 -0.27
N VAL A 19 -1.60 -4.54 -0.90
CA VAL A 19 -1.26 -3.88 -2.16
C VAL A 19 -0.07 -2.95 -1.96
N ALA A 20 -0.11 -2.14 -0.90
CA ALA A 20 0.96 -1.20 -0.62
C ALA A 20 2.30 -1.92 -0.40
N ILE A 21 2.27 -3.01 0.36
CA ILE A 21 3.49 -3.77 0.64
C ILE A 21 4.07 -4.38 -0.63
N LEU A 22 3.22 -4.93 -1.49
CA LEU A 22 3.69 -5.52 -2.73
C LEU A 22 4.29 -4.47 -3.66
N LEU A 23 3.70 -3.29 -3.70
CA LEU A 23 4.28 -2.20 -4.46
C LEU A 23 5.65 -1.79 -3.91
N ALA A 24 5.78 -1.79 -2.58
CA ALA A 24 7.05 -1.46 -1.95
C ALA A 24 8.12 -2.51 -2.25
N ARG A 25 7.69 -3.72 -2.56
CA ARG A 25 8.62 -4.80 -2.96
C ARG A 25 9.05 -4.67 -4.42
N GLY A 26 8.51 -3.73 -5.14
CA GLY A 26 8.90 -3.49 -6.52
C GLY A 26 7.99 -4.10 -7.57
N LEU A 27 6.86 -4.68 -7.16
CA LEU A 27 5.93 -5.22 -8.12
C LEU A 27 5.20 -4.11 -8.86
N SER A 28 4.89 -4.36 -10.12
CA SER A 28 4.01 -3.47 -10.86
C SER A 28 2.57 -3.69 -10.41
N LEU A 29 1.70 -2.75 -10.74
CA LEU A 29 0.29 -2.90 -10.38
C LEU A 29 -0.33 -4.13 -11.03
N ALA A 30 0.07 -4.44 -12.26
CA ALA A 30 -0.40 -5.65 -12.93
C ALA A 30 0.03 -6.90 -12.15
N GLU A 31 1.27 -6.92 -11.68
CA GLU A 31 1.76 -8.05 -10.89
C GLU A 31 1.03 -8.15 -9.55
N VAL A 32 0.75 -7.00 -8.94
CA VAL A 32 -0.01 -6.97 -7.69
C VAL A 32 -1.37 -7.59 -7.89
N SER A 33 -2.04 -7.25 -8.99
CA SER A 33 -3.38 -7.79 -9.26
C SER A 33 -3.33 -9.31 -9.40
N GLN A 34 -2.27 -9.84 -10.02
CA GLN A 34 -2.11 -11.28 -10.16
C GLN A 34 -1.88 -11.95 -8.82
N VAL A 35 -1.00 -11.40 -8.01
CA VAL A 35 -0.68 -11.95 -6.69
C VAL A 35 -1.92 -11.95 -5.80
N GLN A 36 -2.68 -10.88 -5.85
CA GLN A 36 -3.89 -10.75 -5.02
C GLN A 36 -5.10 -11.43 -5.63
N ASN A 37 -4.97 -11.94 -6.84
CA ASN A 37 -6.08 -12.61 -7.53
C ASN A 37 -7.28 -11.67 -7.68
N ILE A 38 -7.01 -10.45 -8.10
CA ILE A 38 -8.02 -9.44 -8.37
C ILE A 38 -7.79 -8.88 -9.76
N SER A 39 -8.79 -8.19 -10.30
CA SER A 39 -8.64 -7.58 -11.61
C SER A 39 -7.70 -6.37 -11.52
N PRO A 40 -7.03 -6.03 -12.64
CA PRO A 40 -6.24 -4.80 -12.66
C PRO A 40 -7.06 -3.56 -12.33
N HIS A 41 -8.32 -3.57 -12.70
CA HIS A 41 -9.22 -2.46 -12.38
C HIS A 41 -9.39 -2.32 -10.85
N THR A 42 -9.60 -3.45 -10.17
CA THR A 42 -9.74 -3.45 -8.72
C THR A 42 -8.43 -3.01 -8.05
N ALA A 43 -7.31 -3.49 -8.56
CA ALA A 43 -6.02 -3.10 -7.99
C ALA A 43 -5.80 -1.58 -8.12
N ARG A 44 -6.18 -1.02 -9.26
CA ARG A 44 -6.05 0.41 -9.48
C ARG A 44 -6.97 1.19 -8.55
N ALA A 45 -8.19 0.70 -8.33
CA ALA A 45 -9.11 1.35 -7.41
C ALA A 45 -8.57 1.34 -5.99
N GLN A 46 -7.96 0.23 -5.58
CA GLN A 46 -7.36 0.15 -4.26
C GLN A 46 -6.18 1.11 -4.13
N LEU A 47 -5.35 1.23 -5.17
CA LEU A 47 -4.24 2.17 -5.14
C LEU A 47 -4.74 3.60 -5.02
N LYS A 48 -5.80 3.91 -5.74
CA LYS A 48 -6.40 5.24 -5.67
C LYS A 48 -6.90 5.55 -4.26
N SER A 49 -7.52 4.56 -3.63
CA SER A 49 -7.98 4.69 -2.26
C SER A 49 -6.81 4.90 -1.30
N ILE A 50 -5.71 4.16 -1.51
CA ILE A 50 -4.51 4.32 -0.69
C ILE A 50 -3.96 5.73 -0.81
N PHE A 51 -3.89 6.25 -2.03
CA PHE A 51 -3.43 7.63 -2.23
C PHE A 51 -4.30 8.62 -1.47
N ALA A 52 -5.62 8.43 -1.54
CA ALA A 52 -6.54 9.33 -0.86
C ALA A 52 -6.34 9.28 0.65
N LYS A 53 -6.10 8.10 1.20
CA LYS A 53 -5.95 7.94 2.65
C LYS A 53 -4.59 8.40 3.16
N THR A 54 -3.55 8.26 2.35
CA THR A 54 -2.20 8.61 2.77
C THR A 54 -1.80 10.02 2.41
N GLY A 55 -2.53 10.64 1.49
CA GLY A 55 -2.21 11.99 1.07
C GLY A 55 -1.10 12.10 0.04
N VAL A 56 -0.53 10.98 -0.39
CA VAL A 56 0.46 10.99 -1.46
C VAL A 56 -0.24 10.83 -2.80
N SER A 57 0.40 11.29 -3.86
CA SER A 57 -0.20 11.27 -5.19
C SER A 57 0.64 10.51 -6.21
N ARG A 58 1.79 10.00 -5.80
CA ARG A 58 2.70 9.29 -6.70
C ARG A 58 3.08 7.96 -6.09
N GLN A 59 3.17 6.95 -6.96
CA GLN A 59 3.51 5.61 -6.50
C GLN A 59 4.90 5.57 -5.86
N ALA A 60 5.86 6.30 -6.41
CA ALA A 60 7.21 6.33 -5.85
C ALA A 60 7.21 6.88 -4.42
N GLU A 61 6.40 7.89 -4.18
CA GLU A 61 6.28 8.46 -2.83
C GLU A 61 5.65 7.46 -1.88
N LEU A 62 4.64 6.75 -2.36
CA LEU A 62 3.97 5.73 -1.56
C LEU A 62 4.96 4.63 -1.16
N VAL A 63 5.73 4.14 -2.13
CA VAL A 63 6.71 3.09 -1.87
C VAL A 63 7.72 3.55 -0.82
N ARG A 64 8.23 4.76 -0.97
CA ARG A 64 9.20 5.31 -0.02
C ARG A 64 8.61 5.40 1.38
N MET A 65 7.37 5.85 1.47
CA MET A 65 6.70 5.98 2.75
C MET A 65 6.50 4.63 3.42
N ILE A 66 6.10 3.62 2.66
CA ILE A 66 5.90 2.28 3.18
C ILE A 66 7.22 1.71 3.71
N ILE A 67 8.28 1.83 2.92
CA ILE A 67 9.58 1.31 3.33
C ILE A 67 10.04 1.98 4.61
N LYS A 68 9.86 3.29 4.70
CA LYS A 68 10.26 4.04 5.88
C LYS A 68 9.47 3.60 7.11
N SER A 69 8.17 3.38 6.94
CA SER A 69 7.32 2.95 8.04
C SER A 69 7.69 1.57 8.53
N VAL A 70 7.95 0.64 7.60
CA VAL A 70 8.34 -0.71 7.96
C VAL A 70 9.71 -0.69 8.65
N ALA A 71 10.63 0.12 8.16
CA ALA A 71 11.96 0.21 8.76
C ALA A 71 11.87 0.73 10.20
N SER A 72 10.94 1.61 10.50
CA SER A 72 10.81 2.15 11.85
C SER A 72 10.19 1.14 12.81
N LEU A 73 9.58 0.07 12.29
CA LEU A 73 9.07 -1.00 13.14
C LEU A 73 10.16 -1.99 13.52
N ALA A 74 11.20 -2.04 12.73
CA ALA A 74 12.31 -2.94 13.02
C ALA A 74 13.21 -2.33 14.09
#